data_133e601f157f903f476b7b67ef2f4f69
#
_entry.id   133e601f157f903f476b7b67ef2f4f69
#
_cell.length_a   1.000
_cell.length_b   1.000
_cell.length_c   1.000
_cell.angle_alpha   90.00
_cell.angle_beta   90.00
_cell.angle_gamma   90.00
#
_symmetry.space_group_name_H-M   'P 1'
#
loop_
_entity.id
_entity.type
_entity.pdbx_description
1 polymer ?
#
loop_
_entity_poly.entity_id
_entity_poly.type
_entity_poly.pdbx_seq_one_letter_code
_entity_poly.pdbx_strand_id
1 'polypeptide(L)'
;MKAVVCTKLGEPNLLEINDVDKPTIGKDEVLVKVEVAGVNFPDALLVQGKYQIVIDPPFIPGNEVCGIIEDKGENVEISVGTKVIGIPPIGGFAEFVAINKNLVIPG
;
A
#
# COMPACT_ATOMS: atom_id res chain seq x y z
N MET A 1 -0.73 -13.06 2.59
CA MET A 1 -1.87 -12.15 2.56
C MET A 1 -2.46 -12.03 1.18
N LYS A 2 -3.71 -11.61 1.07
CA LYS A 2 -4.32 -11.32 -0.22
C LYS A 2 -3.94 -9.92 -0.69
N ALA A 3 -3.62 -9.80 -1.97
CA ALA A 3 -3.30 -8.51 -2.59
C ALA A 3 -3.73 -8.50 -4.05
N VAL A 4 -4.02 -7.28 -4.54
CA VAL A 4 -4.24 -7.05 -5.96
C VAL A 4 -2.88 -6.74 -6.58
N VAL A 5 -2.44 -7.58 -7.50
CA VAL A 5 -1.09 -7.51 -8.07
C VAL A 5 -1.15 -7.13 -9.54
N CYS A 6 -0.37 -6.13 -9.93
CA CYS A 6 -0.10 -5.82 -11.31
C CYS A 6 1.05 -6.72 -11.77
N THR A 7 0.74 -7.80 -12.46
CA THR A 7 1.73 -8.76 -12.94
C THR A 7 2.35 -8.34 -14.26
N LYS A 8 1.67 -7.48 -15.00
CA LYS A 8 2.16 -6.85 -16.23
C LYS A 8 1.41 -5.54 -16.45
N LEU A 9 2.05 -4.59 -17.11
CA LEU A 9 1.41 -3.32 -17.47
C LEU A 9 0.34 -3.54 -18.53
N GLY A 10 -0.77 -2.82 -18.44
CA GLY A 10 -1.85 -2.91 -19.40
C GLY A 10 -3.18 -2.49 -18.80
N GLU A 11 -4.28 -2.95 -19.38
CA GLU A 11 -5.62 -2.62 -18.92
C GLU A 11 -5.85 -3.12 -17.47
N PRO A 12 -6.67 -2.39 -16.68
CA PRO A 12 -6.92 -2.78 -15.29
C PRO A 12 -7.48 -4.18 -15.09
N ASN A 13 -8.15 -4.74 -16.08
CA ASN A 13 -8.68 -6.11 -16.01
C ASN A 13 -7.58 -7.18 -16.03
N LEU A 14 -6.34 -6.80 -16.25
CA LEU A 14 -5.19 -7.71 -16.17
C LEU A 14 -4.66 -7.85 -14.74
N LEU A 15 -5.16 -7.05 -13.78
CA LEU A 15 -4.80 -7.19 -12.38
C LEU A 15 -5.28 -8.53 -11.84
N GLU A 16 -4.48 -9.12 -10.93
CA GLU A 16 -4.77 -10.43 -10.35
C GLU A 16 -4.85 -10.32 -8.84
N ILE A 17 -5.70 -11.14 -8.22
CA ILE A 17 -5.71 -11.29 -6.76
C ILE A 17 -4.86 -12.50 -6.43
N ASN A 18 -3.76 -12.27 -5.72
CA ASN A 18 -2.80 -13.31 -5.38
C ASN A 18 -2.52 -13.34 -3.88
N ASP A 19 -2.04 -14.50 -3.43
CA ASP A 19 -1.44 -14.60 -2.10
C ASP A 19 0.04 -14.19 -2.21
N VAL A 20 0.42 -13.22 -1.39
CA VAL A 20 1.80 -12.72 -1.32
C VAL A 20 2.25 -12.66 0.13
N ASP A 21 3.55 -12.56 0.33
CA ASP A 21 4.09 -12.44 1.68
C ASP A 21 3.64 -11.13 2.33
N LYS A 22 3.34 -11.20 3.63
CA LYS A 22 3.07 -10.03 4.43
C LYS A 22 4.34 -9.17 4.47
N PRO A 23 4.24 -7.84 4.26
CA PRO A 23 5.44 -7.01 4.21
C PRO A 23 6.15 -6.97 5.56
N THR A 24 7.48 -6.85 5.51
CA THR A 24 8.30 -6.54 6.68
C THR A 24 8.52 -5.04 6.76
N ILE A 25 8.68 -4.51 7.96
CA ILE A 25 8.84 -3.08 8.16
C ILE A 25 10.26 -2.73 8.62
N GLY A 26 10.72 -1.56 8.17
CA GLY A 26 11.95 -0.97 8.66
C GLY A 26 11.73 -0.12 9.91
N LYS A 27 12.81 0.50 10.40
CA LYS A 27 12.80 1.28 11.64
C LYS A 27 11.87 2.49 11.60
N ASP A 28 11.67 3.07 10.42
CA ASP A 28 10.88 4.29 10.21
C ASP A 28 9.52 4.01 9.60
N GLU A 29 9.07 2.76 9.61
CA GLU A 29 7.84 2.34 8.99
C GLU A 29 6.83 1.80 9.98
N VAL A 30 5.56 1.89 9.60
CA VAL A 30 4.46 1.21 10.28
C VAL A 30 3.90 0.13 9.36
N LEU A 31 3.39 -0.93 9.97
CA LEU A 31 2.60 -1.93 9.27
C LEU A 31 1.13 -1.60 9.51
N VAL A 32 0.42 -1.28 8.45
CA VAL A 32 -1.00 -0.95 8.53
C VAL A 32 -1.83 -2.13 8.08
N LYS A 33 -2.77 -2.55 8.93
CA LYS A 33 -3.83 -3.48 8.53
C LYS A 33 -4.89 -2.65 7.83
N VAL A 34 -5.02 -2.85 6.53
CA VAL A 34 -5.88 -2.03 5.67
C VAL A 34 -7.34 -2.41 5.88
N GLU A 35 -8.16 -1.44 6.22
CA GLU A 35 -9.61 -1.60 6.30
C GLU A 35 -10.28 -1.13 5.01
N VAL A 36 -9.78 -0.03 4.44
CA VAL A 36 -10.31 0.56 3.20
C VAL A 36 -9.15 1.12 2.41
N ALA A 37 -9.17 0.89 1.11
CA ALA A 37 -8.22 1.49 0.17
C ALA A 37 -8.99 2.30 -0.87
N GLY A 38 -8.53 3.51 -1.14
CA GLY A 38 -9.11 4.36 -2.18
C GLY A 38 -8.54 4.00 -3.55
N VAL A 39 -9.39 4.01 -4.57
CA VAL A 39 -8.94 3.85 -5.95
C VAL A 39 -8.92 5.23 -6.60
N ASN A 40 -7.74 5.65 -7.05
CA ASN A 40 -7.52 6.99 -7.57
C ASN A 40 -7.05 6.95 -9.02
N PHE A 41 -7.19 8.05 -9.72
CA PHE A 41 -6.79 8.14 -11.13
C PHE A 41 -5.33 7.77 -11.38
N PRO A 42 -4.36 8.21 -10.56
CA PRO A 42 -2.97 7.77 -10.73
C PRO A 42 -2.78 6.25 -10.69
N ASP A 43 -3.58 5.52 -9.90
CA ASP A 43 -3.50 4.06 -9.85
C ASP A 43 -3.81 3.44 -11.22
N ALA A 44 -4.83 3.95 -11.90
CA ALA A 44 -5.20 3.46 -13.22
C ALA A 44 -4.10 3.74 -14.26
N LEU A 45 -3.48 4.91 -14.19
CA LEU A 45 -2.38 5.26 -15.09
C LEU A 45 -1.14 4.42 -14.80
N LEU A 46 -0.86 4.17 -13.52
CA LEU A 46 0.31 3.41 -13.10
C LEU A 46 0.28 1.99 -13.64
N VAL A 47 -0.86 1.29 -13.53
CA VAL A 47 -0.98 -0.09 -14.01
C VAL A 47 -0.94 -0.17 -15.53
N GLN A 48 -1.28 0.92 -16.23
CA GLN A 48 -1.19 0.99 -17.68
C GLN A 48 0.21 1.40 -18.18
N GLY A 49 1.11 1.77 -17.27
CA GLY A 49 2.42 2.29 -17.64
C GLY A 49 2.39 3.69 -18.24
N LYS A 50 1.33 4.46 -17.96
CA LYS A 50 1.09 5.79 -18.54
C LYS A 50 1.31 6.94 -17.57
N TYR A 51 1.71 6.63 -16.33
CA TYR A 51 1.97 7.65 -15.33
C TYR A 51 3.37 8.24 -15.52
N GLN A 52 3.66 9.34 -14.82
CA GLN A 52 4.99 10.00 -14.87
C GLN A 52 6.12 9.07 -14.44
N ILE A 53 5.82 8.16 -13.52
CA ILE A 53 6.75 7.13 -13.06
C ILE A 53 6.24 5.80 -13.57
N VAL A 54 7.14 4.99 -14.14
CA VAL A 54 6.82 3.63 -14.56
C VAL A 54 7.45 2.67 -13.56
N ILE A 55 6.65 1.79 -12.98
CA ILE A 55 7.10 0.79 -12.03
C ILE A 55 7.11 -0.57 -12.72
N ASP A 56 8.23 -1.28 -12.61
CA ASP A 56 8.36 -2.62 -13.19
C ASP A 56 7.48 -3.62 -12.43
N PRO A 57 6.61 -4.35 -13.13
CA PRO A 57 5.85 -5.43 -12.51
C PRO A 57 6.78 -6.57 -12.03
N PRO A 58 6.38 -7.34 -11.01
CA PRO A 58 5.09 -7.24 -10.33
C PRO A 58 5.10 -6.19 -9.21
N PHE A 59 3.98 -5.51 -9.02
CA PHE A 59 3.80 -4.61 -7.88
C PHE A 59 2.33 -4.57 -7.46
N ILE A 60 2.10 -4.09 -6.24
CA ILE A 60 0.76 -3.87 -5.71
C ILE A 60 0.46 -2.38 -5.83
N PRO A 61 -0.55 -1.96 -6.61
CA PRO A 61 -0.94 -0.56 -6.67
C PRO A 61 -1.67 -0.11 -5.41
N GLY A 62 -2.08 1.15 -5.37
CA GLY A 62 -2.84 1.72 -4.26
C GLY A 62 -2.03 2.72 -3.45
N ASN A 63 -2.46 3.99 -3.45
CA ASN A 63 -1.72 5.07 -2.81
C ASN A 63 -2.49 5.76 -1.68
N GLU A 64 -3.61 5.19 -1.25
CA GLU A 64 -4.41 5.78 -0.18
C GLU A 64 -5.12 4.68 0.59
N VAL A 65 -4.90 4.64 1.90
CA VAL A 65 -5.51 3.63 2.76
C VAL A 65 -5.98 4.25 4.07
N CYS A 66 -7.00 3.62 4.66
CA CYS A 66 -7.37 3.80 6.06
C CYS A 66 -7.26 2.44 6.74
N GLY A 67 -6.71 2.42 7.92
CA GLY A 67 -6.55 1.16 8.64
C GLY A 67 -6.01 1.37 10.03
N ILE A 68 -5.50 0.30 10.61
CA ILE A 68 -5.02 0.26 11.99
C ILE A 68 -3.56 -0.14 11.99
N ILE A 69 -2.75 0.55 12.79
CA ILE A 69 -1.34 0.19 12.98
C ILE A 69 -1.29 -1.15 13.69
N GLU A 70 -0.73 -2.15 13.02
CA GLU A 70 -0.56 -3.49 13.60
C GLU A 70 0.82 -3.69 14.21
N ASP A 71 1.83 -3.04 13.63
CA ASP A 71 3.20 -3.10 14.10
C ASP A 71 3.93 -1.82 13.71
N LYS A 72 5.05 -1.53 14.34
CA LYS A 72 5.81 -0.31 14.07
C LYS A 72 7.30 -0.52 14.27
N GLY A 73 8.08 0.26 13.53
CA GLY A 73 9.53 0.31 13.69
C GLY A 73 9.93 1.10 14.93
N GLU A 74 11.19 0.95 15.33
CA GLU A 74 11.69 1.56 16.58
C GLU A 74 11.66 3.08 16.60
N ASN A 75 11.67 3.74 15.44
CA ASN A 75 11.64 5.21 15.35
C ASN A 75 10.23 5.79 15.21
N VAL A 76 9.22 4.99 15.41
CA VAL A 76 7.82 5.40 15.25
C VAL A 76 7.17 5.61 16.60
N GLU A 77 6.55 6.78 16.79
CA GLU A 77 5.90 7.14 18.05
C GLU A 77 4.41 6.83 18.10
N ILE A 78 3.74 6.73 16.94
CA ILE A 78 2.32 6.41 16.89
C ILE A 78 2.10 5.00 17.42
N SER A 79 1.15 4.84 18.34
CA SER A 79 0.93 3.56 19.03
C SER A 79 0.29 2.51 18.12
N VAL A 80 0.66 1.25 18.33
CA VAL A 80 -0.05 0.10 17.75
C VAL A 80 -1.52 0.16 18.19
N GLY A 81 -2.43 -0.14 17.26
CA GLY A 81 -3.87 -0.04 17.49
C GLY A 81 -4.48 1.29 17.09
N THR A 82 -3.67 2.28 16.75
CA THR A 82 -4.16 3.59 16.32
C THR A 82 -4.75 3.51 14.90
N LYS A 83 -5.93 4.11 14.72
CA LYS A 83 -6.52 4.26 13.39
C LYS A 83 -5.80 5.37 12.64
N VAL A 84 -5.41 5.10 11.38
CA VAL A 84 -4.62 6.04 10.60
C VAL A 84 -5.13 6.14 9.17
N ILE A 85 -4.79 7.26 8.53
CA ILE A 85 -4.86 7.44 7.09
C ILE A 85 -3.42 7.41 6.58
N GLY A 86 -3.15 6.62 5.55
CA GLY A 86 -1.82 6.52 4.97
C GLY A 86 -1.84 6.78 3.47
N ILE A 87 -0.74 7.35 2.97
CA ILE A 87 -0.57 7.65 1.54
C ILE A 87 0.71 7.02 1.02
N PRO A 88 0.79 5.67 0.99
CA PRO A 88 1.97 5.01 0.43
C PRO A 88 2.05 5.27 -1.07
N PRO A 89 3.26 5.33 -1.67
CA PRO A 89 3.37 5.47 -3.12
C PRO A 89 2.68 4.35 -3.90
N ILE A 90 2.80 3.13 -3.39
CA ILE A 90 2.11 1.93 -3.89
C ILE A 90 1.87 1.01 -2.69
N GLY A 91 1.18 -0.11 -2.92
CA GLY A 91 1.05 -1.17 -1.93
C GLY A 91 -0.29 -1.22 -1.21
N GLY A 92 -1.17 -0.24 -1.43
CA GLY A 92 -2.41 -0.10 -0.67
C GLY A 92 -3.48 -1.15 -0.96
N PHE A 93 -3.47 -1.78 -2.12
CA PHE A 93 -4.48 -2.78 -2.48
C PHE A 93 -4.12 -4.17 -1.95
N ALA A 94 -3.93 -4.25 -0.64
CA ALA A 94 -3.54 -5.47 0.06
C ALA A 94 -4.10 -5.44 1.48
N GLU A 95 -4.06 -6.59 2.15
CA GLU A 95 -4.51 -6.68 3.55
C GLU A 95 -3.60 -5.90 4.50
N PHE A 96 -2.30 -5.85 4.18
CA PHE A 96 -1.31 -5.11 4.97
C PHE A 96 -0.40 -4.32 4.04
N VAL A 97 0.06 -3.16 4.52
CA VAL A 97 1.01 -2.33 3.78
C VAL A 97 2.02 -1.71 4.76
N ALA A 98 3.28 -1.71 4.35
CA ALA A 98 4.35 -1.02 5.07
C ALA A 98 4.42 0.43 4.57
N ILE A 99 4.32 1.39 5.47
CA ILE A 99 4.27 2.80 5.12
C ILE A 99 5.27 3.58 5.97
N ASN A 100 6.05 4.47 5.34
CA ASN A 100 6.93 5.37 6.07
C ASN A 100 6.12 6.21 7.05
N LYS A 101 6.65 6.41 8.25
CA LYS A 101 5.98 7.16 9.32
C LYS A 101 5.54 8.57 8.92
N ASN A 102 6.25 9.19 7.97
CA ASN A 102 5.92 10.54 7.50
C ASN A 102 4.73 10.58 6.54
N LEU A 103 4.24 9.43 6.13
CA LEU A 103 3.12 9.28 5.18
C LEU A 103 1.86 8.76 5.85
N VAL A 104 1.80 8.76 7.18
CA VAL A 104 0.61 8.37 7.94
C VAL A 104 0.24 9.46 8.93
N ILE A 105 -1.06 9.63 9.12
CA ILE A 105 -1.61 10.53 10.14
C ILE A 105 -2.72 9.80 10.91
N PRO A 106 -2.86 10.05 12.21
CA PRO A 106 -4.00 9.54 12.97
C PRO A 106 -5.31 10.06 12.37
N GLY A 107 -6.25 9.16 12.19
CA GLY A 107 -7.52 9.47 11.54
C GLY A 107 -8.71 9.47 12.47
#